data_b9ac85baab28248dcbcfdf5263ea9a85
#
_entry.id   b9ac85baab28248dcbcfdf5263ea9a85
#
_cell.length_a   1.000
_cell.length_b   1.000
_cell.length_c   1.000
_cell.angle_alpha   90.00
_cell.angle_beta   90.00
_cell.angle_gamma   90.00
#
_symmetry.space_group_name_H-M   'P 1'
#
loop_
_entity.id
_entity.type
_entity.pdbx_description
1 polymer ?
#
loop_
_entity_poly.entity_id
_entity_poly.type
_entity_poly.pdbx_seq_one_letter_code
_entity_poly.pdbx_strand_id
1 'polypeptide(L)'
;MFARKDLLETTICLSNIATLKNGYAFQSGKYNALGKWKILTITNVSGERYINDKDCNCIINLPNDIQDHQVLKEGDILISLTGNVGRVSLCKNGDYLLNQRVGLLQLAKNVNQEFLYQILSSQKFENSMIACGQGAAQMNIGKGDVESYVLPYSSNGNNILWVAKILHSYDECIINEMRKLTLLTMQKQYLLIQMFI
;
A
#
# COMPACT_ATOMS: atom_id res chain seq x y z
N MET A 1 8.54 19.43 19.65
CA MET A 1 8.52 18.10 19.00
C MET A 1 9.95 17.67 18.78
N PHE A 2 10.43 16.69 19.54
CA PHE A 2 11.84 16.29 19.53
C PHE A 2 12.08 15.36 18.36
N ALA A 3 12.59 15.89 17.24
CA ALA A 3 13.18 15.06 16.20
C ALA A 3 14.50 14.50 16.74
N ARG A 4 14.47 13.32 17.36
CA ARG A 4 15.69 12.57 17.64
C ARG A 4 16.23 12.05 16.32
N LYS A 5 17.15 12.82 15.71
CA LYS A 5 17.90 12.39 14.51
C LYS A 5 18.67 11.09 14.73
N ASP A 6 18.83 10.68 15.98
CA ASP A 6 19.66 9.55 16.39
C ASP A 6 18.92 8.19 16.47
N LEU A 7 17.59 8.16 16.22
CA LEU A 7 16.83 6.91 16.29
C LEU A 7 17.06 6.00 15.07
N LEU A 8 17.31 6.60 13.91
CA LEU A 8 17.59 5.91 12.66
C LEU A 8 19.00 6.32 12.22
N GLU A 9 19.99 5.74 12.89
CA GLU A 9 21.42 6.13 12.81
C GLU A 9 22.11 5.64 11.54
N THR A 10 21.47 4.75 10.78
CA THR A 10 22.05 4.15 9.57
C THR A 10 21.05 4.14 8.42
N THR A 11 21.47 3.61 7.30
CA THR A 11 20.62 3.38 6.13
C THR A 11 20.78 1.95 5.64
N ILE A 12 19.73 1.43 4.99
CA ILE A 12 19.74 0.09 4.39
C ILE A 12 19.09 0.14 3.00
N CYS A 13 19.57 -0.70 2.10
CA CYS A 13 18.91 -0.89 0.81
C CYS A 13 17.67 -1.77 1.00
N LEU A 14 16.55 -1.42 0.34
CA LEU A 14 15.30 -2.16 0.48
C LEU A 14 15.45 -3.63 0.09
N SER A 15 16.29 -3.95 -0.89
CA SER A 15 16.60 -5.33 -1.31
C SER A 15 17.14 -6.23 -0.19
N ASN A 16 17.71 -5.65 0.87
CA ASN A 16 18.24 -6.41 2.01
C ASN A 16 17.14 -6.86 2.99
N ILE A 17 15.96 -6.23 2.95
CA ILE A 17 14.87 -6.48 3.91
C ILE A 17 13.54 -6.85 3.25
N ALA A 18 13.40 -6.65 1.96
CA ALA A 18 12.18 -7.01 1.22
C ALA A 18 12.51 -7.35 -0.24
N THR A 19 11.65 -8.15 -0.85
CA THR A 19 11.72 -8.49 -2.28
C THR A 19 10.39 -8.14 -2.94
N LEU A 20 10.44 -7.45 -4.08
CA LEU A 20 9.26 -7.15 -4.87
C LEU A 20 8.82 -8.38 -5.66
N LYS A 21 7.55 -8.76 -5.51
CA LYS A 21 6.87 -9.83 -6.25
C LYS A 21 5.84 -9.23 -7.19
N ASN A 22 5.79 -9.76 -8.40
CA ASN A 22 4.86 -9.32 -9.44
C ASN A 22 3.52 -10.02 -9.34
N GLY A 23 2.46 -9.30 -9.71
CA GLY A 23 1.12 -9.85 -9.78
C GLY A 23 0.85 -10.64 -11.06
N TYR A 24 -0.36 -11.17 -11.15
CA TYR A 24 -0.85 -12.01 -12.24
C TYR A 24 -1.52 -11.16 -13.34
N ALA A 25 -1.34 -11.57 -14.59
CA ALA A 25 -1.96 -10.93 -15.76
C ALA A 25 -3.38 -11.48 -16.00
N PHE A 26 -4.36 -10.93 -15.31
CA PHE A 26 -5.75 -11.37 -15.45
C PHE A 26 -6.34 -10.99 -16.80
N GLN A 27 -7.08 -11.92 -17.41
CA GLN A 27 -7.80 -11.69 -18.66
C GLN A 27 -9.19 -11.11 -18.38
N SER A 28 -9.55 -10.00 -19.01
CA SER A 28 -10.84 -9.32 -18.80
C SER A 28 -12.05 -10.21 -19.14
N GLY A 29 -11.93 -11.13 -20.08
CA GLY A 29 -12.98 -12.07 -20.43
C GLY A 29 -13.36 -13.09 -19.33
N LYS A 30 -12.56 -13.16 -18.25
CA LYS A 30 -12.85 -14.02 -17.08
C LYS A 30 -13.46 -13.25 -15.91
N TYR A 31 -13.67 -11.93 -16.05
CA TYR A 31 -14.26 -11.11 -14.99
C TYR A 31 -15.74 -11.44 -14.81
N ASN A 32 -16.16 -11.51 -13.54
CA ASN A 32 -17.53 -11.83 -13.17
C ASN A 32 -17.90 -11.09 -11.87
N ALA A 33 -18.96 -10.30 -11.90
CA ALA A 33 -19.39 -9.52 -10.74
C ALA A 33 -19.84 -10.38 -9.54
N LEU A 34 -20.18 -11.66 -9.77
CA LEU A 34 -20.54 -12.62 -8.72
C LEU A 34 -19.30 -13.34 -8.15
N GLY A 35 -18.12 -13.02 -8.63
CA GLY A 35 -16.87 -13.61 -8.15
C GLY A 35 -16.53 -13.15 -6.74
N LYS A 36 -16.02 -14.07 -5.92
CA LYS A 36 -15.55 -13.72 -4.57
C LYS A 36 -14.15 -13.10 -4.57
N TRP A 37 -13.32 -13.43 -5.54
CA TRP A 37 -11.93 -13.00 -5.61
C TRP A 37 -11.83 -11.63 -6.27
N LYS A 38 -11.48 -10.62 -5.49
CA LYS A 38 -11.29 -9.24 -5.95
C LYS A 38 -9.87 -9.03 -6.48
N ILE A 39 -9.73 -8.52 -7.70
CA ILE A 39 -8.44 -8.23 -8.32
C ILE A 39 -8.04 -6.79 -7.97
N LEU A 40 -6.95 -6.64 -7.22
CA LEU A 40 -6.41 -5.33 -6.86
C LEU A 40 -5.53 -4.79 -7.98
N THR A 41 -5.91 -3.65 -8.50
CA THR A 41 -5.21 -2.90 -9.54
C THR A 41 -4.58 -1.63 -8.98
N ILE A 42 -3.90 -0.85 -9.80
CA ILE A 42 -3.28 0.41 -9.38
C ILE A 42 -4.28 1.43 -8.82
N THR A 43 -5.55 1.37 -9.23
CA THR A 43 -6.60 2.26 -8.71
C THR A 43 -6.99 1.93 -7.26
N ASN A 44 -6.73 0.71 -6.84
CA ASN A 44 -6.99 0.23 -5.49
C ASN A 44 -5.86 0.57 -4.50
N VAL A 45 -4.64 0.82 -5.03
CA VAL A 45 -3.45 1.24 -4.26
C VAL A 45 -3.30 2.76 -4.41
N SER A 46 -4.11 3.49 -3.65
CA SER A 46 -4.25 4.96 -3.78
C SER A 46 -3.20 5.77 -3.03
N GLY A 47 -2.39 5.14 -2.18
CA GLY A 47 -1.49 5.81 -1.24
C GLY A 47 -2.14 6.12 0.11
N GLU A 48 -3.42 5.78 0.29
CA GLU A 48 -4.03 5.73 1.62
C GLU A 48 -3.51 4.51 2.39
N ARG A 49 -3.64 4.53 3.73
CA ARG A 49 -3.15 3.44 4.58
C ARG A 49 -3.63 2.07 4.12
N TYR A 50 -4.91 1.94 3.81
CA TYR A 50 -5.50 0.70 3.34
C TYR A 50 -5.95 0.81 1.89
N ILE A 51 -5.90 -0.31 1.19
CA ILE A 51 -6.47 -0.42 -0.17
C ILE A 51 -7.92 0.06 -0.22
N ASN A 52 -8.28 0.69 -1.33
CA ASN A 52 -9.67 0.96 -1.66
C ASN A 52 -10.21 -0.18 -2.50
N ASP A 53 -11.02 -1.06 -1.94
CA ASP A 53 -11.57 -2.24 -2.59
C ASP A 53 -12.96 -2.03 -3.22
N LYS A 54 -13.35 -0.77 -3.40
CA LYS A 54 -14.52 -0.41 -4.20
C LYS A 54 -14.21 -0.63 -5.67
N ASP A 55 -15.21 -1.03 -6.43
CA ASP A 55 -15.14 -1.16 -7.90
C ASP A 55 -14.05 -2.12 -8.40
N CYS A 56 -13.70 -3.16 -7.63
CA CYS A 56 -12.79 -4.19 -8.06
C CYS A 56 -13.43 -5.09 -9.11
N ASN A 57 -12.65 -5.45 -10.14
CA ASN A 57 -13.00 -6.59 -10.97
C ASN A 57 -12.86 -7.88 -10.15
N CYS A 58 -13.80 -8.81 -10.33
CA CYS A 58 -13.81 -10.06 -9.59
C CYS A 58 -13.73 -11.27 -10.52
N ILE A 59 -13.30 -12.42 -9.98
CA ILE A 59 -13.37 -13.72 -10.63
C ILE A 59 -13.92 -14.78 -9.68
N ILE A 60 -14.58 -15.80 -10.23
CA ILE A 60 -15.16 -16.90 -9.45
C ILE A 60 -14.09 -17.90 -9.04
N ASN A 61 -13.28 -18.35 -9.99
CA ASN A 61 -12.27 -19.39 -9.78
C ASN A 61 -10.88 -18.81 -9.95
N LEU A 62 -9.94 -19.27 -9.11
CA LEU A 62 -8.52 -18.95 -9.27
C LEU A 62 -7.97 -19.56 -10.57
N PRO A 63 -7.08 -18.84 -11.28
CA PRO A 63 -6.29 -19.45 -12.36
C PRO A 63 -5.47 -20.62 -11.83
N ASN A 64 -5.32 -21.69 -12.66
CA ASN A 64 -4.58 -22.89 -12.24
C ASN A 64 -3.08 -22.63 -12.04
N ASP A 65 -2.54 -21.58 -12.64
CA ASP A 65 -1.13 -21.18 -12.63
C ASP A 65 -0.85 -20.00 -11.68
N ILE A 66 -1.82 -19.62 -10.84
CA ILE A 66 -1.63 -18.56 -9.83
C ILE A 66 -0.61 -19.00 -8.79
N GLN A 67 0.28 -18.10 -8.40
CA GLN A 67 1.30 -18.36 -7.40
C GLN A 67 0.83 -17.91 -6.01
N ASP A 68 1.33 -18.55 -4.95
CA ASP A 68 0.92 -18.27 -3.56
C ASP A 68 1.00 -16.79 -3.17
N HIS A 69 2.05 -16.08 -3.63
CA HIS A 69 2.22 -14.66 -3.32
C HIS A 69 1.26 -13.75 -4.09
N GLN A 70 0.54 -14.27 -5.07
CA GLN A 70 -0.48 -13.52 -5.83
C GLN A 70 -1.86 -13.58 -5.18
N VAL A 71 -2.03 -14.45 -4.18
CA VAL A 71 -3.18 -14.46 -3.27
C VAL A 71 -2.79 -13.68 -2.03
N LEU A 72 -3.39 -12.49 -1.88
CA LEU A 72 -2.97 -11.52 -0.87
C LEU A 72 -3.52 -11.85 0.51
N LYS A 73 -2.78 -11.41 1.53
CA LYS A 73 -3.11 -11.57 2.95
C LYS A 73 -3.27 -10.20 3.61
N GLU A 74 -4.00 -10.19 4.71
CA GLU A 74 -4.08 -8.98 5.54
C GLU A 74 -2.69 -8.50 5.95
N GLY A 75 -2.47 -7.20 5.79
CA GLY A 75 -1.22 -6.54 6.11
C GLY A 75 -0.20 -6.53 4.98
N ASP A 76 -0.37 -7.29 3.90
CA ASP A 76 0.54 -7.23 2.75
C ASP A 76 0.76 -5.79 2.28
N ILE A 77 2.03 -5.41 2.09
CA ILE A 77 2.40 -4.08 1.58
C ILE A 77 2.38 -4.11 0.05
N LEU A 78 1.47 -3.34 -0.52
CA LEU A 78 1.27 -3.24 -1.96
C LEU A 78 1.82 -1.92 -2.49
N ILE A 79 2.44 -1.96 -3.68
CA ILE A 79 2.99 -0.79 -4.35
C ILE A 79 2.46 -0.68 -5.78
N SER A 80 2.04 0.51 -6.19
CA SER A 80 1.66 0.80 -7.57
C SER A 80 2.89 0.93 -8.46
N LEU A 81 2.97 0.12 -9.53
CA LEU A 81 4.13 0.06 -10.43
C LEU A 81 3.93 0.85 -11.73
N THR A 82 2.71 1.27 -12.04
CA THR A 82 2.37 1.94 -13.30
C THR A 82 1.41 3.10 -13.05
N GLY A 83 1.50 4.17 -13.83
CA GLY A 83 0.66 5.35 -13.69
C GLY A 83 1.04 6.20 -12.48
N ASN A 84 0.33 6.09 -11.38
CA ASN A 84 0.69 6.73 -10.10
C ASN A 84 1.71 5.87 -9.34
N VAL A 85 2.92 5.79 -9.87
CA VAL A 85 3.98 4.92 -9.35
C VAL A 85 4.40 5.29 -7.92
N GLY A 86 4.81 4.29 -7.15
CA GLY A 86 5.35 4.48 -5.79
C GLY A 86 4.31 4.70 -4.70
N ARG A 87 3.02 4.70 -5.01
CA ARG A 87 1.97 4.71 -3.99
C ARG A 87 1.90 3.38 -3.29
N VAL A 88 1.76 3.42 -1.97
CA VAL A 88 1.81 2.24 -1.11
C VAL A 88 0.55 2.17 -0.26
N SER A 89 -0.03 0.98 -0.13
CA SER A 89 -1.17 0.71 0.75
C SER A 89 -1.06 -0.68 1.36
N LEU A 90 -1.69 -0.87 2.53
CA LEU A 90 -1.81 -2.17 3.18
C LEU A 90 -3.04 -2.92 2.68
N CYS A 91 -2.89 -4.21 2.45
CA CYS A 91 -4.00 -5.09 2.14
C CYS A 91 -4.89 -5.28 3.39
N LYS A 92 -6.22 -5.26 3.20
CA LYS A 92 -7.21 -5.59 4.23
C LYS A 92 -7.43 -7.10 4.31
N ASN A 93 -8.16 -7.52 5.33
CA ASN A 93 -8.70 -8.89 5.36
C ASN A 93 -9.75 -9.06 4.26
N GLY A 94 -9.64 -10.13 3.47
CA GLY A 94 -10.54 -10.45 2.36
C GLY A 94 -9.91 -11.36 1.31
N ASP A 95 -10.69 -11.69 0.29
CA ASP A 95 -10.27 -12.54 -0.84
C ASP A 95 -9.71 -11.65 -1.97
N TYR A 96 -8.43 -11.29 -1.89
CA TYR A 96 -7.78 -10.39 -2.85
C TYR A 96 -6.69 -11.06 -3.67
N LEU A 97 -6.57 -10.62 -4.92
CA LEU A 97 -5.57 -11.09 -5.87
C LEU A 97 -4.72 -9.93 -6.41
N LEU A 98 -3.45 -10.18 -6.56
CA LEU A 98 -2.45 -9.20 -7.01
C LEU A 98 -2.42 -9.12 -8.54
N ASN A 99 -2.76 -7.95 -9.11
CA ASN A 99 -2.66 -7.69 -10.55
C ASN A 99 -1.21 -7.35 -10.96
N GLN A 100 -0.83 -7.67 -12.21
CA GLN A 100 0.51 -7.48 -12.78
C GLN A 100 1.09 -6.06 -12.68
N ARG A 101 0.24 -5.03 -12.50
CA ARG A 101 0.67 -3.61 -12.39
C ARG A 101 0.83 -3.15 -10.94
N VAL A 102 0.61 -4.07 -10.01
CA VAL A 102 0.81 -3.87 -8.57
C VAL A 102 1.87 -4.85 -8.10
N GLY A 103 2.79 -4.40 -7.27
CA GLY A 103 3.79 -5.23 -6.63
C GLY A 103 3.43 -5.54 -5.20
N LEU A 104 3.78 -6.73 -4.74
CA LEU A 104 3.78 -7.14 -3.33
C LEU A 104 5.20 -7.07 -2.79
N LEU A 105 5.41 -6.36 -1.69
CA LEU A 105 6.68 -6.39 -0.96
C LEU A 105 6.69 -7.57 0.02
N GLN A 106 7.37 -8.65 -0.37
CA GLN A 106 7.61 -9.80 0.50
C GLN A 106 8.75 -9.50 1.45
N LEU A 107 8.47 -9.41 2.75
CA LEU A 107 9.42 -9.04 3.76
C LEU A 107 10.32 -10.23 4.15
N ALA A 108 11.59 -9.94 4.46
CA ALA A 108 12.48 -10.89 5.10
C ALA A 108 12.01 -11.19 6.55
N LYS A 109 12.49 -12.29 7.12
CA LYS A 109 12.19 -12.62 8.52
C LYS A 109 12.63 -11.49 9.45
N ASN A 110 11.83 -11.22 10.48
CA ASN A 110 12.10 -10.21 11.52
C ASN A 110 12.08 -8.74 11.06
N VAL A 111 11.67 -8.44 9.84
CA VAL A 111 11.42 -7.05 9.43
C VAL A 111 10.10 -6.58 10.03
N ASN A 112 10.13 -5.42 10.68
CA ASN A 112 8.92 -4.80 11.21
C ASN A 112 8.10 -4.21 10.04
N GLN A 113 6.97 -4.82 9.76
CA GLN A 113 6.08 -4.47 8.65
C GLN A 113 5.55 -3.04 8.77
N GLU A 114 5.10 -2.64 9.96
CA GLU A 114 4.57 -1.30 10.19
C GLU A 114 5.65 -0.23 9.95
N PHE A 115 6.87 -0.46 10.45
CA PHE A 115 7.98 0.44 10.20
C PHE A 115 8.23 0.61 8.70
N LEU A 116 8.30 -0.50 7.97
CA LEU A 116 8.56 -0.46 6.54
C LEU A 116 7.43 0.26 5.80
N TYR A 117 6.17 -0.03 6.12
CA TYR A 117 5.02 0.67 5.57
C TYR A 117 5.14 2.19 5.78
N GLN A 118 5.45 2.63 7.00
CA GLN A 118 5.57 4.06 7.34
C GLN A 118 6.66 4.77 6.52
N ILE A 119 7.79 4.12 6.30
CA ILE A 119 8.85 4.70 5.46
C ILE A 119 8.42 4.78 3.99
N LEU A 120 7.82 3.72 3.47
CA LEU A 120 7.44 3.62 2.05
C LEU A 120 6.16 4.40 1.71
N SER A 121 5.29 4.69 2.67
CA SER A 121 4.13 5.57 2.48
C SER A 121 4.51 7.06 2.48
N SER A 122 5.79 7.40 2.69
CA SER A 122 6.26 8.79 2.71
C SER A 122 6.33 9.41 1.31
N GLN A 123 6.07 10.72 1.24
CA GLN A 123 6.23 11.49 0.00
C GLN A 123 7.66 11.39 -0.58
N LYS A 124 8.66 11.20 0.28
CA LYS A 124 10.04 11.03 -0.15
C LYS A 124 10.22 9.75 -0.99
N PHE A 125 9.60 8.65 -0.58
CA PHE A 125 9.63 7.42 -1.35
C PHE A 125 8.88 7.56 -2.67
N GLU A 126 7.64 8.07 -2.65
CA GLU A 126 6.84 8.30 -3.86
C GLU A 126 7.61 9.17 -4.87
N ASN A 127 8.20 10.29 -4.43
CA ASN A 127 9.00 11.17 -5.28
C ASN A 127 10.22 10.45 -5.87
N SER A 128 10.87 9.56 -5.11
CA SER A 128 11.99 8.76 -5.61
C SER A 128 11.55 7.80 -6.72
N MET A 129 10.40 7.15 -6.54
CA MET A 129 9.83 6.26 -7.56
C MET A 129 9.38 7.01 -8.82
N ILE A 130 8.80 8.19 -8.65
CA ILE A 130 8.46 9.08 -9.75
C ILE A 130 9.71 9.46 -10.55
N ALA A 131 10.81 9.79 -9.86
CA ALA A 131 12.07 10.12 -10.52
C ALA A 131 12.65 8.95 -11.34
N CYS A 132 12.51 7.71 -10.85
CA CYS A 132 12.92 6.50 -11.60
C CYS A 132 12.07 6.28 -12.86
N GLY A 133 10.77 6.59 -12.80
CA GLY A 133 9.85 6.41 -13.94
C GLY A 133 9.87 7.53 -14.99
N GLN A 134 10.64 8.60 -14.77
CA GLN A 134 10.71 9.72 -15.71
C GLN A 134 11.45 9.34 -17.01
N GLY A 135 10.89 9.76 -18.14
CA GLY A 135 11.46 9.52 -19.47
C GLY A 135 10.77 8.42 -20.29
N ALA A 136 9.85 7.65 -19.70
CA ALA A 136 9.00 6.73 -20.42
C ALA A 136 7.69 7.39 -20.88
N ALA A 137 7.14 6.92 -22.01
CA ALA A 137 5.82 7.40 -22.53
C ALA A 137 4.68 7.15 -21.52
N GLN A 138 4.81 6.14 -20.69
CA GLN A 138 3.94 5.87 -19.54
C GLN A 138 4.82 5.63 -18.32
N MET A 139 4.51 6.29 -17.19
CA MET A 139 5.22 6.08 -15.94
C MET A 139 5.13 4.61 -15.53
N ASN A 140 6.28 3.97 -15.40
CA ASN A 140 6.42 2.58 -14.99
C ASN A 140 7.73 2.38 -14.24
N ILE A 141 7.68 1.67 -13.13
CA ILE A 141 8.84 1.29 -12.32
C ILE A 141 8.92 -0.22 -12.21
N GLY A 142 10.14 -0.72 -12.16
CA GLY A 142 10.41 -2.15 -12.08
C GLY A 142 10.93 -2.58 -10.70
N LYS A 143 11.20 -3.86 -10.60
CA LYS A 143 11.76 -4.47 -9.40
C LYS A 143 13.07 -3.79 -8.96
N GLY A 144 13.97 -3.52 -9.91
CA GLY A 144 15.25 -2.89 -9.62
C GLY A 144 15.10 -1.48 -9.03
N ASP A 145 14.17 -0.68 -9.54
CA ASP A 145 13.92 0.68 -9.06
C ASP A 145 13.45 0.67 -7.61
N VAL A 146 12.49 -0.21 -7.29
CA VAL A 146 11.96 -0.34 -5.93
C VAL A 146 13.00 -0.90 -4.97
N GLU A 147 13.66 -1.99 -5.32
CA GLU A 147 14.59 -2.70 -4.46
C GLU A 147 15.90 -1.93 -4.21
N SER A 148 16.30 -1.02 -5.12
CA SER A 148 17.47 -0.15 -4.94
C SER A 148 17.23 1.03 -4.01
N TYR A 149 16.00 1.28 -3.57
CA TYR A 149 15.71 2.38 -2.66
C TYR A 149 16.46 2.24 -1.34
N VAL A 150 17.16 3.32 -0.95
CA VAL A 150 17.91 3.39 0.32
C VAL A 150 17.06 4.13 1.34
N LEU A 151 16.74 3.45 2.45
CA LEU A 151 15.88 3.96 3.50
C LEU A 151 16.64 4.13 4.83
N PRO A 152 16.19 5.08 5.69
CA PRO A 152 16.72 5.22 7.04
C PRO A 152 16.38 3.97 7.86
N TYR A 153 17.33 3.51 8.67
CA TYR A 153 17.21 2.28 9.44
C TYR A 153 17.95 2.39 10.77
N SER A 154 17.72 1.43 11.66
CA SER A 154 18.45 1.31 12.91
C SER A 154 18.89 -0.14 13.14
N SER A 155 20.10 -0.33 13.62
CA SER A 155 20.59 -1.62 14.12
C SER A 155 19.89 -2.04 15.41
N ASN A 156 19.30 -1.08 16.14
CA ASN A 156 18.54 -1.32 17.35
C ASN A 156 17.04 -1.56 17.04
N GLY A 157 16.58 -2.81 17.16
CA GLY A 157 15.19 -3.19 16.92
C GLY A 157 14.17 -2.42 17.80
N ASN A 158 14.57 -1.97 18.99
CA ASN A 158 13.69 -1.16 19.84
C ASN A 158 13.42 0.23 19.23
N ASN A 159 14.40 0.83 18.54
CA ASN A 159 14.21 2.09 17.83
C ASN A 159 13.22 1.91 16.67
N ILE A 160 13.37 0.83 15.90
CA ILE A 160 12.45 0.45 14.81
C ILE A 160 11.02 0.30 15.35
N LEU A 161 10.86 -0.48 16.44
CA LEU A 161 9.55 -0.70 17.04
C LEU A 161 8.94 0.59 17.60
N TRP A 162 9.75 1.44 18.22
CA TRP A 162 9.29 2.71 18.78
C TRP A 162 8.81 3.67 17.67
N VAL A 163 9.58 3.82 16.58
CA VAL A 163 9.21 4.63 15.42
C VAL A 163 7.91 4.11 14.79
N ALA A 164 7.82 2.79 14.57
CA ALA A 164 6.61 2.15 14.03
C ALA A 164 5.38 2.45 14.88
N LYS A 165 5.46 2.25 16.20
CA LYS A 165 4.32 2.49 17.12
C LYS A 165 3.87 3.95 17.15
N ILE A 166 4.82 4.88 17.19
CA ILE A 166 4.45 6.32 17.21
C ILE A 166 3.75 6.71 15.91
N LEU A 167 4.34 6.39 14.77
CA LEU A 167 3.75 6.75 13.48
C LEU A 167 2.39 6.07 13.28
N HIS A 168 2.27 4.80 13.65
CA HIS A 168 0.99 4.10 13.64
C HIS A 168 -0.07 4.80 14.52
N SER A 169 0.29 5.27 15.70
CA SER A 169 -0.67 5.97 16.57
C SER A 169 -1.16 7.29 15.96
N TYR A 170 -0.31 8.00 15.21
CA TYR A 170 -0.75 9.18 14.45
C TYR A 170 -1.68 8.81 13.30
N ASP A 171 -1.40 7.74 12.56
CA ASP A 171 -2.30 7.26 11.51
C ASP A 171 -3.68 6.92 12.07
N GLU A 172 -3.75 6.22 13.19
CA GLU A 172 -5.03 5.90 13.85
C GLU A 172 -5.78 7.16 14.28
N CYS A 173 -5.08 8.16 14.82
CA CYS A 173 -5.70 9.45 15.13
C CYS A 173 -6.26 10.12 13.88
N ILE A 174 -5.50 10.18 12.80
CA ILE A 174 -5.93 10.78 11.52
C ILE A 174 -7.15 10.05 10.97
N ILE A 175 -7.12 8.71 10.92
CA ILE A 175 -8.23 7.88 10.44
C ILE A 175 -9.50 8.14 11.27
N ASN A 176 -9.38 8.22 12.60
CA ASN A 176 -10.51 8.47 13.47
C ASN A 176 -11.11 9.86 13.28
N GLU A 177 -10.28 10.90 13.11
CA GLU A 177 -10.77 12.26 12.83
C GLU A 177 -11.43 12.34 11.44
N MET A 178 -10.90 11.67 10.43
CA MET A 178 -11.52 11.59 9.10
C MET A 178 -12.89 10.89 9.15
N ARG A 179 -13.03 9.81 9.93
CA ARG A 179 -14.32 9.13 10.14
C ARG A 179 -15.34 10.06 10.81
N LYS A 180 -14.94 10.80 11.85
CA LYS A 180 -15.79 11.79 12.50
C LYS A 180 -16.26 12.87 11.52
N LEU A 181 -15.35 13.40 10.72
CA LEU A 181 -15.66 14.40 9.70
C LEU A 181 -16.69 13.87 8.69
N THR A 182 -16.52 12.63 8.23
CA THR A 182 -17.44 11.97 7.31
C THR A 182 -18.84 11.86 7.94
N LEU A 183 -18.94 11.38 9.19
CA LEU A 183 -20.20 11.26 9.89
C LEU A 183 -20.91 12.61 10.10
N LEU A 184 -20.17 13.64 10.50
CA LEU A 184 -20.70 15.00 10.65
C LEU A 184 -21.19 15.57 9.31
N THR A 185 -20.49 15.28 8.23
CA THR A 185 -20.87 15.70 6.88
C THR A 185 -22.19 15.02 6.47
N MET A 186 -22.32 13.71 6.71
CA MET A 186 -23.56 12.97 6.46
C MET A 186 -24.71 13.50 7.30
N GLN A 187 -24.49 13.77 8.59
CA GLN A 187 -25.49 14.34 9.48
C GLN A 187 -25.94 15.73 9.02
N LYS A 188 -25.00 16.58 8.61
CA LYS A 188 -25.32 17.89 8.02
C LYS A 188 -26.21 17.75 6.79
N GLN A 189 -25.88 16.84 5.87
CA GLN A 189 -26.68 16.60 4.67
C GLN A 189 -28.10 16.12 5.02
N TYR A 190 -28.20 15.17 5.95
CA TYR A 190 -29.49 14.69 6.43
C TYR A 190 -30.36 15.84 7.00
N LEU A 191 -29.80 16.69 7.87
CA LEU A 191 -30.52 17.82 8.45
C LEU A 191 -30.96 18.84 7.40
N LEU A 192 -30.12 19.13 6.40
CA LEU A 192 -30.49 20.01 5.30
C LEU A 192 -31.69 19.46 4.53
N ILE A 193 -31.73 18.15 4.23
CA ILE A 193 -32.87 17.53 3.57
C ILE A 193 -34.13 17.68 4.41
N GLN A 194 -34.05 17.44 5.73
CA GLN A 194 -35.22 17.57 6.63
C GLN A 194 -35.74 19.01 6.80
N MET A 195 -34.87 20.01 6.65
CA MET A 195 -35.26 21.41 6.82
C MET A 195 -35.86 22.06 5.59
N PHE A 196 -35.66 21.47 4.40
CA PHE A 196 -36.08 22.04 3.12
C PHE A 196 -37.09 21.16 2.34
N ILE A 197 -37.64 20.14 2.99
CA ILE A 197 -38.82 19.38 2.54
C ILE A 197 -40.05 19.83 3.35
#